data_c5a48fce235fd0fad938e0c77a46a38c
#
_entry.id   c5a48fce235fd0fad938e0c77a46a38c
#
_cell.length_a   1.000
_cell.length_b   1.000
_cell.length_c   1.000
_cell.angle_alpha   90.00
_cell.angle_beta   90.00
_cell.angle_gamma   90.00
#
_symmetry.space_group_name_H-M   'P 1'
#
loop_
_entity.id
_entity.type
_entity.pdbx_description
1 polymer ?
#
loop_
_entity_poly.entity_id
_entity_poly.type
_entity_poly.pdbx_seq_one_letter_code
_entity_poly.pdbx_strand_id
1 'polypeptide(L)'
;QAVYRDQWNNVTNAYRTGSVNAEFKMPVGKVNDFITVGAQILYDRAGTISFTTTHILPALNYHKSLSSEHNRYLSLGFMGGWVQRRFDPSKVTTNSQYDGGGLGENFLNSQYSYIDGSVGMSYNSNIGADPNNNFYIGGAYHHFNRPKNNFYRNATIELHPKWVFSGGLRMGVTDFAYITVQADHSRQGG
;
A
#
# COMPACT_ATOMS: atom_id res chain seq x y z
N GLN A 1 9.87 1.66 -10.23
CA GLN A 1 8.82 0.90 -10.91
C GLN A 1 7.63 1.80 -11.18
N ALA A 2 7.05 1.69 -12.38
CA ALA A 2 5.80 2.38 -12.73
C ALA A 2 4.80 1.35 -13.27
N VAL A 3 3.54 1.50 -12.89
CA VAL A 3 2.44 0.63 -13.34
C VAL A 3 1.29 1.52 -13.75
N TYR A 4 0.72 1.24 -14.91
CA TYR A 4 -0.53 1.82 -15.36
C TYR A 4 -1.50 0.69 -15.71
N ARG A 5 -2.72 0.79 -15.22
CA ARG A 5 -3.79 -0.18 -15.44
C ARG A 5 -5.03 0.56 -15.93
N ASP A 6 -5.56 0.12 -17.03
CA ASP A 6 -6.84 0.59 -17.58
C ASP A 6 -7.77 -0.63 -17.71
N GLN A 7 -8.93 -0.56 -17.07
CA GLN A 7 -9.89 -1.66 -17.04
C GLN A 7 -11.26 -1.20 -17.53
N TRP A 8 -11.94 -2.13 -18.23
CA TRP A 8 -13.30 -1.91 -18.71
C TRP A 8 -13.42 -0.73 -19.67
N ASN A 9 -12.48 -0.63 -20.62
CA ASN A 9 -12.49 0.38 -21.68
C ASN A 9 -13.79 0.40 -22.53
N ASN A 10 -14.52 -0.73 -22.54
CA ASN A 10 -15.79 -0.86 -23.25
C ASN A 10 -16.99 -0.31 -22.47
N VAL A 11 -16.79 0.16 -21.23
CA VAL A 11 -17.81 0.79 -20.40
C VAL A 11 -17.56 2.30 -20.39
N THR A 12 -18.62 3.09 -20.38
CA THR A 12 -18.58 4.56 -20.49
C THR A 12 -17.63 5.25 -19.50
N ASN A 13 -17.27 4.60 -18.38
CA ASN A 13 -16.37 5.13 -17.37
C ASN A 13 -15.37 4.05 -16.93
N ALA A 14 -14.26 3.97 -17.66
CA ALA A 14 -13.17 3.05 -17.37
C ALA A 14 -12.53 3.29 -16.01
N TYR A 15 -12.06 2.21 -15.36
CA TYR A 15 -11.23 2.27 -14.15
C TYR A 15 -9.78 2.46 -14.54
N ARG A 16 -9.14 3.49 -14.00
CA ARG A 16 -7.76 3.84 -14.31
C ARG A 16 -6.94 3.97 -13.05
N THR A 17 -5.88 3.16 -12.96
CA THR A 17 -4.96 3.20 -11.84
C THR A 17 -3.55 3.45 -12.36
N GLY A 18 -2.87 4.43 -11.81
CA GLY A 18 -1.45 4.70 -12.03
C GLY A 18 -0.68 4.61 -10.72
N SER A 19 0.47 3.95 -10.72
CA SER A 19 1.35 3.90 -9.55
C SER A 19 2.80 4.07 -9.97
N VAL A 20 3.55 4.86 -9.20
CA VAL A 20 5.00 5.04 -9.34
C VAL A 20 5.63 4.80 -7.98
N ASN A 21 6.63 3.93 -7.96
CA ASN A 21 7.43 3.63 -6.77
C ASN A 21 8.91 3.91 -7.08
N ALA A 22 9.57 4.61 -6.18
CA ALA A 22 11.00 4.87 -6.24
C ALA A 22 11.63 4.56 -4.89
N GLU A 23 12.80 3.91 -4.91
CA GLU A 23 13.55 3.57 -3.72
C GLU A 23 15.04 3.87 -3.94
N PHE A 24 15.68 4.35 -2.90
CA PHE A 24 17.10 4.62 -2.87
C PHE A 24 17.73 3.99 -1.64
N LYS A 25 18.73 3.13 -1.85
CA LYS A 25 19.46 2.41 -0.80
C LYS A 25 20.74 3.16 -0.46
N MET A 26 20.96 3.40 0.83
CA MET A 26 22.15 4.06 1.36
C MET A 26 22.83 3.17 2.40
N PRO A 27 24.13 2.86 2.25
CA PRO A 27 24.88 2.14 3.28
C PRO A 27 25.01 3.02 4.52
N VAL A 28 24.94 2.41 5.71
CA VAL A 28 25.04 3.10 7.00
C VAL A 28 25.95 2.30 7.93
N GLY A 29 26.86 3.00 8.60
CA GLY A 29 27.76 2.35 9.56
C GLY A 29 28.87 1.54 8.90
N LYS A 30 29.45 0.64 9.71
CA LYS A 30 30.64 -0.15 9.31
C LYS A 30 30.35 -1.62 8.99
N VAL A 31 29.12 -2.09 9.19
CA VAL A 31 28.77 -3.52 9.19
C VAL A 31 27.55 -3.75 8.31
N ASN A 32 27.69 -3.57 6.99
CA ASN A 32 26.68 -3.94 5.98
C ASN A 32 25.22 -3.52 6.29
N ASP A 33 25.03 -2.63 7.26
CA ASP A 33 23.74 -2.02 7.55
C ASP A 33 23.39 -1.02 6.43
N PHE A 34 22.11 -0.88 6.14
CA PHE A 34 21.68 0.12 5.18
C PHE A 34 20.30 0.67 5.51
N ILE A 35 20.05 1.87 4.98
CA ILE A 35 18.74 2.51 4.99
C ILE A 35 18.21 2.53 3.57
N THR A 36 16.91 2.27 3.41
CA THR A 36 16.20 2.50 2.16
C THR A 36 15.21 3.64 2.39
N VAL A 37 15.33 4.68 1.59
CA VAL A 37 14.35 5.78 1.50
C VAL A 37 13.55 5.57 0.23
N GLY A 38 12.25 5.60 0.33
CA GLY A 38 11.36 5.39 -0.80
C GLY A 38 10.18 6.34 -0.81
N ALA A 39 9.48 6.35 -1.92
CA ALA A 39 8.19 7.01 -2.05
C ALA A 39 7.29 6.21 -2.99
N GLN A 40 6.02 6.15 -2.64
CA GLN A 40 4.96 5.62 -3.48
C GLN A 40 3.97 6.73 -3.80
N ILE A 41 3.65 6.90 -5.08
CA ILE A 41 2.56 7.73 -5.55
C ILE A 41 1.57 6.81 -6.24
N LEU A 42 0.31 6.85 -5.82
CA LEU A 42 -0.77 6.10 -6.45
C LEU A 42 -1.91 7.06 -6.77
N TYR A 43 -2.42 6.93 -7.99
CA TYR A 43 -3.60 7.64 -8.46
C TYR A 43 -4.59 6.61 -8.99
N ASP A 44 -5.79 6.59 -8.44
CA ASP A 44 -6.87 5.71 -8.84
C ASP A 44 -8.12 6.53 -9.16
N ARG A 45 -8.77 6.22 -10.29
CA ARG A 45 -10.03 6.84 -10.71
C ARG A 45 -11.01 5.77 -11.10
N ALA A 46 -12.19 5.80 -10.49
CA ALA A 46 -13.19 4.77 -10.65
C ALA A 46 -14.60 5.35 -10.87
N GLY A 47 -15.37 4.67 -11.72
CA GLY A 47 -16.82 4.85 -11.85
C GLY A 47 -17.30 6.16 -12.45
N THR A 48 -18.64 6.27 -12.56
CA THR A 48 -19.36 7.37 -13.21
C THR A 48 -19.15 8.71 -12.52
N ILE A 49 -19.08 8.72 -11.19
CA ILE A 49 -18.88 9.93 -10.38
C ILE A 49 -17.42 10.40 -10.36
N SER A 50 -16.54 9.75 -11.15
CA SER A 50 -15.10 10.03 -11.19
C SER A 50 -14.48 9.99 -9.81
N PHE A 51 -14.80 8.95 -9.01
CA PHE A 51 -14.23 8.76 -7.70
C PHE A 51 -12.71 8.61 -7.82
N THR A 52 -11.99 9.54 -7.25
CA THR A 52 -10.53 9.61 -7.36
C THR A 52 -9.90 9.44 -6.00
N THR A 53 -8.91 8.57 -5.92
CA THR A 53 -8.05 8.40 -4.73
C THR A 53 -6.61 8.70 -5.12
N THR A 54 -5.95 9.57 -4.37
CA THR A 54 -4.53 9.89 -4.55
C THR A 54 -3.79 9.58 -3.26
N HIS A 55 -2.70 8.83 -3.35
CA HIS A 55 -1.80 8.54 -2.24
C HIS A 55 -0.41 9.10 -2.56
N ILE A 56 0.22 9.75 -1.58
CA ILE A 56 1.63 10.16 -1.61
C ILE A 56 2.24 9.67 -0.30
N LEU A 57 2.99 8.59 -0.37
CA LEU A 57 3.46 7.83 0.78
C LEU A 57 5.00 7.71 0.76
N PRO A 58 5.73 8.63 1.39
CA PRO A 58 7.14 8.42 1.71
C PRO A 58 7.32 7.24 2.65
N ALA A 59 8.44 6.53 2.49
CA ALA A 59 8.82 5.38 3.29
C ALA A 59 10.28 5.46 3.71
N LEU A 60 10.56 4.98 4.90
CA LEU A 60 11.90 4.84 5.45
C LEU A 60 12.04 3.44 6.02
N ASN A 61 13.10 2.73 5.64
CA ASN A 61 13.35 1.38 6.10
C ASN A 61 14.82 1.24 6.53
N TYR A 62 15.04 0.76 7.75
CA TYR A 62 16.36 0.44 8.27
C TYR A 62 16.59 -1.07 8.26
N HIS A 63 17.71 -1.49 7.70
CA HIS A 63 18.10 -2.89 7.56
C HIS A 63 19.34 -3.16 8.39
N LYS A 64 19.17 -3.86 9.50
CA LYS A 64 20.24 -4.29 10.37
C LYS A 64 20.82 -5.59 9.88
N SER A 65 22.10 -5.61 9.53
CA SER A 65 22.83 -6.84 9.23
C SER A 65 23.10 -7.61 10.52
N LEU A 66 22.60 -8.85 10.60
CA LEU A 66 22.85 -9.77 11.70
C LEU A 66 23.98 -10.76 11.37
N SER A 67 24.19 -11.05 10.08
CA SER A 67 25.29 -11.87 9.59
C SER A 67 25.51 -11.57 8.11
N SER A 68 26.73 -11.18 7.77
CA SER A 68 27.12 -10.95 6.38
C SER A 68 27.30 -12.25 5.61
N GLU A 69 27.72 -13.32 6.27
CA GLU A 69 27.96 -14.62 5.66
C GLU A 69 26.68 -15.28 5.12
N HIS A 70 25.56 -15.10 5.85
CA HIS A 70 24.27 -15.68 5.47
C HIS A 70 23.27 -14.63 5.00
N ASN A 71 23.70 -13.40 4.69
CA ASN A 71 22.80 -12.29 4.29
C ASN A 71 21.58 -12.15 5.21
N ARG A 72 21.81 -12.24 6.54
CA ARG A 72 20.75 -12.13 7.53
C ARG A 72 20.47 -10.67 7.84
N TYR A 73 19.24 -10.26 7.65
CA TYR A 73 18.80 -8.91 7.95
C TYR A 73 17.53 -8.90 8.78
N LEU A 74 17.53 -8.06 9.78
CA LEU A 74 16.31 -7.60 10.46
C LEU A 74 16.02 -6.21 9.96
N SER A 75 14.81 -6.01 9.43
CA SER A 75 14.41 -4.74 8.83
C SER A 75 13.23 -4.16 9.57
N LEU A 76 13.28 -2.85 9.82
CA LEU A 76 12.19 -2.08 10.41
C LEU A 76 11.84 -0.93 9.47
N GLY A 77 10.57 -0.87 9.06
CA GLY A 77 10.08 0.11 8.10
C GLY A 77 8.93 0.94 8.64
N PHE A 78 8.94 2.22 8.24
CA PHE A 78 7.86 3.17 8.43
C PHE A 78 7.44 3.71 7.08
N MET A 79 6.14 3.80 6.87
CA MET A 79 5.54 4.47 5.73
C MET A 79 4.42 5.35 6.22
N GLY A 80 4.35 6.58 5.74
CA GLY A 80 3.26 7.45 6.11
C GLY A 80 3.20 8.64 5.19
N GLY A 81 2.00 9.15 4.96
CA GLY A 81 1.83 10.27 4.07
C GLY A 81 0.37 10.66 3.88
N TRP A 82 0.14 11.36 2.82
CA TRP A 82 -1.11 12.01 2.53
C TRP A 82 -1.97 11.18 1.57
N VAL A 83 -3.24 11.05 1.93
CA VAL A 83 -4.28 10.41 1.13
C VAL A 83 -5.41 11.40 0.89
N GLN A 84 -5.82 11.57 -0.36
CA GLN A 84 -6.99 12.38 -0.72
C GLN A 84 -7.99 11.52 -1.47
N ARG A 85 -9.26 11.69 -1.14
CA ARG A 85 -10.38 11.14 -1.87
C ARG A 85 -11.33 12.23 -2.31
N ARG A 86 -11.78 12.16 -3.54
CA ARG A 86 -12.74 13.10 -4.11
C ARG A 86 -13.66 12.42 -5.12
N PHE A 87 -14.83 12.98 -5.29
CA PHE A 87 -15.74 12.64 -6.38
C PHE A 87 -16.30 13.92 -7.03
N ASP A 88 -16.87 13.79 -8.20
CA ASP A 88 -17.49 14.90 -8.93
C ASP A 88 -18.99 14.94 -8.61
N PRO A 89 -19.50 15.92 -7.81
CA PRO A 89 -20.90 15.99 -7.45
C PRO A 89 -21.84 16.19 -8.64
N SER A 90 -21.35 16.82 -9.72
CA SER A 90 -22.16 17.06 -10.92
C SER A 90 -22.53 15.79 -11.68
N LYS A 91 -21.82 14.69 -11.41
CA LYS A 91 -22.02 13.36 -12.01
C LYS A 91 -22.80 12.40 -11.12
N VAL A 92 -23.20 12.85 -9.94
CA VAL A 92 -24.03 12.05 -9.04
C VAL A 92 -25.45 12.06 -9.55
N THR A 93 -26.03 10.87 -9.69
CA THR A 93 -27.45 10.68 -9.99
C THR A 93 -28.11 9.92 -8.84
N THR A 94 -29.23 10.41 -8.36
CA THR A 94 -30.00 9.81 -7.27
C THR A 94 -31.43 9.49 -7.72
N ASN A 95 -32.10 8.59 -7.00
CA ASN A 95 -33.49 8.25 -7.26
C ASN A 95 -34.42 9.50 -7.13
N SER A 96 -34.12 10.41 -6.21
CA SER A 96 -34.88 11.65 -6.03
C SER A 96 -34.90 12.52 -7.27
N GLN A 97 -33.80 12.55 -8.03
CA GLN A 97 -33.74 13.28 -9.30
C GLN A 97 -34.60 12.63 -10.38
N TYR A 98 -34.71 11.30 -10.37
CA TYR A 98 -35.55 10.57 -11.29
C TYR A 98 -37.03 10.85 -11.06
N ASP A 99 -37.43 11.06 -9.82
CA ASP A 99 -38.78 11.40 -9.41
C ASP A 99 -39.11 12.93 -9.53
N GLY A 100 -38.23 13.70 -10.20
CA GLY A 100 -38.41 15.14 -10.41
C GLY A 100 -38.02 16.03 -9.23
N GLY A 101 -37.39 15.42 -8.18
CA GLY A 101 -36.80 16.13 -7.05
C GLY A 101 -35.38 16.61 -7.32
N GLY A 102 -34.78 17.33 -6.36
CA GLY A 102 -33.36 17.64 -6.34
C GLY A 102 -32.51 16.40 -6.01
N LEU A 103 -31.20 16.58 -5.79
CA LEU A 103 -30.25 15.49 -5.43
C LEU A 103 -30.71 14.66 -4.23
N GLY A 104 -31.60 15.20 -3.38
CA GLY A 104 -32.15 14.48 -2.21
C GLY A 104 -31.11 14.17 -1.10
N GLU A 105 -29.84 14.27 -1.42
CA GLU A 105 -28.71 14.04 -0.51
C GLU A 105 -27.82 15.28 -0.43
N ASN A 106 -27.55 15.73 0.78
CA ASN A 106 -26.60 16.81 1.04
C ASN A 106 -25.20 16.24 1.18
N PHE A 107 -24.43 16.24 0.09
CA PHE A 107 -22.99 16.00 0.16
C PHE A 107 -22.31 17.25 0.72
N LEU A 108 -22.02 17.23 2.01
CA LEU A 108 -21.37 18.35 2.69
C LEU A 108 -19.94 18.61 2.18
N ASN A 109 -19.24 17.57 1.71
CA ASN A 109 -17.93 17.68 1.11
C ASN A 109 -17.80 16.70 -0.08
N SER A 110 -17.34 17.19 -1.22
CA SER A 110 -16.99 16.34 -2.37
C SER A 110 -15.56 15.80 -2.31
N GLN A 111 -14.81 16.23 -1.30
CA GLN A 111 -13.42 15.77 -1.07
C GLN A 111 -13.08 15.77 0.40
N TYR A 112 -12.20 14.86 0.78
CA TYR A 112 -11.51 14.86 2.07
C TYR A 112 -10.09 14.31 1.93
N SER A 113 -9.25 14.65 2.90
CA SER A 113 -7.89 14.13 2.99
C SER A 113 -7.55 13.76 4.42
N TYR A 114 -6.60 12.86 4.57
CA TYR A 114 -6.08 12.41 5.84
C TYR A 114 -4.62 12.01 5.73
N ILE A 115 -3.95 11.96 6.86
CA ILE A 115 -2.62 11.34 6.98
C ILE A 115 -2.81 9.90 7.38
N ASP A 116 -2.11 9.00 6.70
CA ASP A 116 -2.09 7.58 6.99
C ASP A 116 -0.69 7.14 7.39
N GLY A 117 -0.60 6.18 8.30
CA GLY A 117 0.67 5.68 8.78
C GLY A 117 0.69 4.15 8.91
N SER A 118 1.85 3.58 8.62
CA SER A 118 2.11 2.14 8.66
C SER A 118 3.49 1.86 9.22
N VAL A 119 3.62 0.75 9.94
CA VAL A 119 4.90 0.24 10.44
C VAL A 119 5.00 -1.24 10.10
N GLY A 120 6.20 -1.69 9.79
CA GLY A 120 6.44 -3.10 9.50
C GLY A 120 7.83 -3.55 9.92
N MET A 121 7.95 -4.85 10.12
CA MET A 121 9.22 -5.50 10.44
C MET A 121 9.33 -6.78 9.61
N SER A 122 10.53 -7.07 9.14
CA SER A 122 10.80 -8.31 8.42
C SER A 122 12.17 -8.88 8.78
N TYR A 123 12.26 -10.18 8.70
CA TYR A 123 13.51 -10.92 8.81
C TYR A 123 13.72 -11.73 7.56
N ASN A 124 14.91 -11.66 6.99
CA ASN A 124 15.32 -12.45 5.84
C ASN A 124 16.69 -13.09 6.08
N SER A 125 16.88 -14.27 5.51
CA SER A 125 18.15 -15.02 5.63
C SER A 125 18.31 -15.96 4.44
N ASN A 126 19.58 -16.18 4.05
CA ASN A 126 19.92 -17.31 3.21
C ASN A 126 19.86 -18.60 4.03
N ILE A 127 19.59 -19.72 3.36
CA ILE A 127 19.56 -21.07 3.89
C ILE A 127 20.79 -21.80 3.35
N GLY A 128 21.70 -22.17 4.25
CA GLY A 128 22.97 -22.81 3.85
C GLY A 128 23.91 -21.86 3.12
N ALA A 129 24.78 -22.41 2.28
CA ALA A 129 25.79 -21.67 1.54
C ALA A 129 25.33 -21.16 0.18
N ASP A 130 24.22 -21.68 -0.35
CA ASP A 130 23.69 -21.28 -1.66
C ASP A 130 22.85 -19.99 -1.53
N PRO A 131 23.26 -18.88 -2.16
CA PRO A 131 22.52 -17.61 -2.12
C PRO A 131 21.13 -17.68 -2.79
N ASN A 132 20.87 -18.71 -3.62
CA ASN A 132 19.56 -18.94 -4.22
C ASN A 132 18.54 -19.49 -3.22
N ASN A 133 19.02 -20.07 -2.12
CA ASN A 133 18.16 -20.59 -1.07
C ASN A 133 17.98 -19.52 0.01
N ASN A 134 16.79 -18.96 0.07
CA ASN A 134 16.50 -17.91 1.05
C ASN A 134 15.05 -17.96 1.50
N PHE A 135 14.79 -17.36 2.65
CA PHE A 135 13.45 -17.16 3.16
C PHE A 135 13.31 -15.78 3.77
N TYR A 136 12.08 -15.33 3.85
CA TYR A 136 11.72 -14.17 4.64
C TYR A 136 10.42 -14.41 5.40
N ILE A 137 10.29 -13.74 6.53
CA ILE A 137 9.04 -13.59 7.27
C ILE A 137 8.89 -12.12 7.66
N GLY A 138 7.68 -11.63 7.69
CA GLY A 138 7.43 -10.25 8.06
C GLY A 138 6.02 -10.02 8.56
N GLY A 139 5.85 -8.89 9.24
CA GLY A 139 4.56 -8.39 9.66
C GLY A 139 4.49 -6.88 9.50
N ALA A 140 3.31 -6.39 9.13
CA ALA A 140 3.04 -4.97 9.02
C ALA A 140 1.72 -4.61 9.69
N TYR A 141 1.67 -3.41 10.25
CA TYR A 141 0.51 -2.82 10.88
C TYR A 141 0.20 -1.50 10.18
N HIS A 142 -0.86 -1.50 9.39
CA HIS A 142 -1.32 -0.36 8.62
C HIS A 142 -2.40 0.41 9.36
N HIS A 143 -2.53 1.70 9.03
CA HIS A 143 -3.55 2.59 9.58
C HIS A 143 -3.49 2.71 11.10
N PHE A 144 -2.26 2.73 11.68
CA PHE A 144 -2.08 2.74 13.14
C PHE A 144 -2.66 4.00 13.78
N ASN A 145 -2.76 5.09 13.03
CA ASN A 145 -3.32 6.37 13.47
C ASN A 145 -4.84 6.47 13.29
N ARG A 146 -5.51 5.40 12.79
CA ARG A 146 -6.98 5.32 12.57
C ARG A 146 -7.56 6.59 11.95
N PRO A 147 -7.12 6.97 10.75
CA PRO A 147 -7.55 8.24 10.18
C PRO A 147 -9.06 8.24 9.89
N LYS A 148 -9.69 9.40 9.99
CA LYS A 148 -11.10 9.56 9.61
C LYS A 148 -11.25 9.38 8.10
N ASN A 149 -12.11 8.46 7.70
CA ASN A 149 -12.27 8.01 6.32
C ASN A 149 -13.72 8.19 5.86
N ASN A 150 -14.19 9.44 5.79
CA ASN A 150 -15.56 9.71 5.36
C ASN A 150 -15.73 11.10 4.75
N PHE A 151 -16.82 11.29 3.98
CA PHE A 151 -17.22 12.55 3.40
C PHE A 151 -18.15 13.38 4.31
N TYR A 152 -18.54 12.86 5.46
CA TYR A 152 -19.45 13.52 6.41
C TYR A 152 -18.65 14.13 7.57
N ARG A 153 -18.87 15.42 7.86
CA ARG A 153 -18.14 16.12 8.92
C ARG A 153 -18.35 15.56 10.32
N ASN A 154 -19.53 15.04 10.58
CA ASN A 154 -19.97 14.62 11.92
C ASN A 154 -19.91 13.11 12.16
N ALA A 155 -19.53 12.32 11.16
CA ALA A 155 -19.40 10.90 11.32
C ALA A 155 -18.00 10.53 11.84
N THR A 156 -17.94 9.73 12.88
CA THR A 156 -16.70 9.17 13.45
C THR A 156 -16.33 7.85 12.77
N ILE A 157 -16.41 7.82 11.43
CA ILE A 157 -16.02 6.64 10.66
C ILE A 157 -14.50 6.70 10.48
N GLU A 158 -13.82 5.79 11.14
CA GLU A 158 -12.37 5.66 11.09
C GLU A 158 -11.96 4.48 10.22
N LEU A 159 -10.78 4.57 9.62
CA LEU A 159 -10.17 3.45 8.92
C LEU A 159 -9.59 2.49 9.96
N HIS A 160 -10.15 1.28 10.02
CA HIS A 160 -9.67 0.27 10.96
C HIS A 160 -8.25 -0.16 10.64
N PRO A 161 -7.42 -0.37 11.66
CA PRO A 161 -6.09 -0.93 11.49
C PRO A 161 -6.12 -2.28 10.76
N LYS A 162 -5.08 -2.54 9.99
CA LYS A 162 -4.91 -3.78 9.23
C LYS A 162 -3.57 -4.42 9.57
N TRP A 163 -3.62 -5.68 9.98
CA TRP A 163 -2.46 -6.54 10.10
C TRP A 163 -2.20 -7.29 8.80
N VAL A 164 -0.94 -7.38 8.43
CA VAL A 164 -0.48 -8.20 7.29
C VAL A 164 0.70 -9.01 7.78
N PHE A 165 0.66 -10.33 7.56
CA PHE A 165 1.75 -11.25 7.79
C PHE A 165 2.12 -11.88 6.46
N SER A 166 3.42 -11.86 6.16
CA SER A 166 3.97 -12.36 4.91
C SER A 166 5.11 -13.32 5.17
N GLY A 167 5.21 -14.36 4.37
CA GLY A 167 6.34 -15.27 4.41
C GLY A 167 6.62 -15.84 3.04
N GLY A 168 7.88 -16.04 2.73
CA GLY A 168 8.30 -16.61 1.46
C GLY A 168 9.54 -17.46 1.61
N LEU A 169 9.60 -18.50 0.79
CA LEU A 169 10.71 -19.45 0.70
C LEU A 169 11.10 -19.58 -0.78
N ARG A 170 12.37 -19.44 -1.06
CA ARG A 170 12.96 -19.73 -2.37
C ARG A 170 13.99 -20.83 -2.22
N MET A 171 13.88 -21.87 -3.04
CA MET A 171 14.80 -23.02 -3.06
C MET A 171 15.29 -23.25 -4.48
N GLY A 172 16.59 -23.27 -4.67
CA GLY A 172 17.23 -23.71 -5.90
C GLY A 172 17.02 -25.21 -6.11
N VAL A 173 16.61 -25.59 -7.29
CA VAL A 173 16.44 -27.01 -7.67
C VAL A 173 17.59 -27.45 -8.58
N THR A 174 18.03 -26.56 -9.46
CA THR A 174 19.21 -26.72 -10.32
C THR A 174 19.91 -25.38 -10.45
N ASP A 175 21.05 -25.32 -11.13
CA ASP A 175 21.77 -24.07 -11.39
C ASP A 175 20.93 -23.02 -12.13
N PHE A 176 19.90 -23.44 -12.85
CA PHE A 176 19.04 -22.58 -13.69
C PHE A 176 17.56 -22.56 -13.26
N ALA A 177 17.18 -23.35 -12.25
CA ALA A 177 15.79 -23.45 -11.82
C ALA A 177 15.64 -23.33 -10.31
N TYR A 178 14.61 -22.61 -9.87
CA TYR A 178 14.24 -22.48 -8.48
C TYR A 178 12.73 -22.55 -8.29
N ILE A 179 12.30 -22.93 -7.11
CA ILE A 179 10.90 -22.89 -6.68
C ILE A 179 10.76 -21.74 -5.67
N THR A 180 9.73 -20.94 -5.82
CA THR A 180 9.35 -19.92 -4.85
C THR A 180 7.93 -20.20 -4.35
N VAL A 181 7.80 -20.23 -3.03
CA VAL A 181 6.51 -20.31 -2.34
C VAL A 181 6.34 -19.05 -1.50
N GLN A 182 5.20 -18.40 -1.62
CA GLN A 182 4.86 -17.20 -0.84
C GLN A 182 3.46 -17.35 -0.27
N ALA A 183 3.28 -16.90 0.96
CA ALA A 183 1.99 -16.82 1.62
C ALA A 183 1.84 -15.47 2.31
N ASP A 184 0.67 -14.86 2.12
CA ASP A 184 0.28 -13.60 2.75
C ASP A 184 -1.06 -13.80 3.47
N HIS A 185 -1.13 -13.33 4.70
CA HIS A 185 -2.36 -13.29 5.49
C HIS A 185 -2.64 -11.86 5.93
N SER A 186 -3.86 -11.38 5.72
CA SER A 186 -4.25 -10.05 6.17
C SER A 186 -5.57 -10.08 6.93
N ARG A 187 -5.63 -9.29 8.02
CA ARG A 187 -6.82 -9.10 8.83
C ARG A 187 -7.04 -7.61 9.07
N GLN A 188 -8.24 -7.13 8.78
CA GLN A 188 -8.69 -5.75 9.04
C GLN A 188 -9.99 -5.78 9.81
N GLY A 189 -10.16 -4.81 10.73
CA GLY A 189 -11.31 -4.70 11.61
C GLY A 189 -11.02 -5.20 13.01
N GLY A 190 -11.93 -4.93 13.91
CA GLY A 190 -11.90 -5.36 15.30
C GLY A 190 -12.70 -6.65 15.52
#